data_855ebd388e20b2dbd8d391f09ea43567
#
_entry.id   855ebd388e20b2dbd8d391f09ea43567
#
_cell.length_a   1.000
_cell.length_b   1.000
_cell.length_c   1.000
_cell.angle_alpha   90.00
_cell.angle_beta   90.00
_cell.angle_gamma   90.00
#
_symmetry.space_group_name_H-M   'P 1'
#
loop_
_entity.id
_entity.type
_entity.pdbx_description
1 polymer ?
#
loop_
_entity_poly.entity_id
_entity_poly.type
_entity_poly.pdbx_seq_one_letter_code
_entity_poly.pdbx_strand_id
1 'polypeptide(L)'
;SSHELNQPGTYRDVSDTTVVAQFSVKNLSEKAESFLNKSYNDFENACKKLLGENVLTFPLDITLPESLEALTDFLNEKNVKLNGFLHAIAMDKTIRQKSVKPMLEVTADEFNDTMTVSAFSLISLSHALLKSKVLQNGASIVTLSYIAAEKVSFFPYINMSIAKAALERLTIEMAYELGRDFGIRANCVRFSPYMGSKAGNATLKIEDVERANRISPLGNANPEDLAHEVVHLFRKDIRITGEIRHVDGGFHIMG
;
A
#
# COMPACT_ATOMS: atom_id res chain seq x y z
N SER A 1 35.97 -22.03 12.33
CA SER A 1 34.79 -21.71 13.16
C SER A 1 33.70 -21.18 12.27
N SER A 2 32.69 -22.00 12.10
CA SER A 2 31.53 -21.85 11.27
C SER A 2 30.66 -20.67 11.74
N HIS A 3 30.39 -19.72 10.86
CA HIS A 3 29.30 -18.78 11.03
C HIS A 3 27.99 -19.51 10.75
N GLU A 4 27.26 -19.88 11.78
CA GLU A 4 25.84 -20.18 11.69
C GLU A 4 25.10 -18.88 11.34
N LEU A 5 24.65 -18.79 10.12
CA LEU A 5 23.69 -17.78 9.70
C LEU A 5 22.38 -18.03 10.46
N ASN A 6 22.00 -17.05 11.26
CA ASN A 6 20.71 -17.01 11.96
C ASN A 6 19.57 -17.37 11.02
N GLN A 7 18.84 -18.39 11.35
CA GLN A 7 17.56 -18.71 10.71
C GLN A 7 16.61 -17.52 10.91
N PRO A 8 15.84 -17.11 9.89
CA PRO A 8 14.86 -16.06 10.06
C PRO A 8 13.89 -16.46 11.17
N GLY A 9 13.74 -15.58 12.16
CA GLY A 9 12.84 -15.78 13.28
C GLY A 9 11.44 -16.09 12.76
N THR A 10 10.88 -17.20 13.18
CA THR A 10 9.50 -17.57 12.88
C THR A 10 8.57 -16.56 13.54
N TYR A 11 8.06 -15.61 12.76
CA TYR A 11 6.98 -14.70 13.16
C TYR A 11 5.66 -15.49 13.26
N ARG A 12 5.48 -16.26 14.32
CA ARG A 12 4.32 -17.13 14.53
C ARG A 12 3.09 -16.45 15.15
N ASP A 13 3.02 -15.10 15.15
CA ASP A 13 1.90 -14.37 15.76
C ASP A 13 1.10 -13.48 14.79
N VAL A 14 1.27 -13.68 13.50
CA VAL A 14 0.32 -13.19 12.48
C VAL A 14 -0.66 -14.33 12.24
N SER A 15 -1.96 -14.08 12.33
CA SER A 15 -3.00 -15.08 12.02
C SER A 15 -2.58 -15.88 10.78
N ASP A 16 -2.73 -17.21 10.81
CA ASP A 16 -2.29 -18.14 9.75
C ASP A 16 -2.89 -17.83 8.35
N THR A 17 -3.68 -16.77 8.21
CA THR A 17 -4.35 -16.38 6.98
C THR A 17 -3.92 -14.98 6.54
N THR A 18 -3.26 -14.90 5.40
CA THR A 18 -2.96 -13.63 4.70
C THR A 18 -3.95 -13.44 3.57
N VAL A 19 -4.62 -12.28 3.55
CA VAL A 19 -5.51 -11.89 2.45
C VAL A 19 -4.81 -10.87 1.58
N VAL A 20 -4.73 -11.15 0.30
CA VAL A 20 -4.18 -10.23 -0.69
C VAL A 20 -5.28 -9.87 -1.68
N ALA A 21 -5.66 -8.59 -1.70
CA ALA A 21 -6.62 -8.07 -2.66
C ALA A 21 -5.90 -7.40 -3.83
N GLN A 22 -6.27 -7.75 -5.03
CA GLN A 22 -5.77 -7.11 -6.26
C GLN A 22 -6.79 -6.13 -6.80
N PHE A 23 -6.31 -4.94 -7.19
CA PHE A 23 -7.12 -3.91 -7.83
C PHE A 23 -7.48 -4.28 -9.28
N SER A 24 -8.76 -4.13 -9.67
CA SER A 24 -9.25 -4.22 -11.05
C SER A 24 -10.00 -2.94 -11.46
N VAL A 25 -10.11 -2.67 -12.77
CA VAL A 25 -10.79 -1.47 -13.31
C VAL A 25 -12.06 -1.87 -14.07
N LYS A 26 -13.16 -1.16 -13.82
CA LYS A 26 -14.47 -1.42 -14.43
C LYS A 26 -14.59 -0.89 -15.88
N ASN A 27 -15.54 -1.44 -16.64
CA ASN A 27 -15.89 -1.08 -18.05
C ASN A 27 -14.83 -1.46 -19.08
N LEU A 28 -14.50 -2.74 -19.09
CA LEU A 28 -13.56 -3.30 -20.05
C LEU A 28 -14.30 -4.05 -21.15
N SER A 29 -13.75 -4.02 -22.37
CA SER A 29 -14.17 -4.95 -23.43
C SER A 29 -13.88 -6.41 -23.01
N GLU A 30 -14.61 -7.39 -23.57
CA GLU A 30 -14.39 -8.83 -23.31
C GLU A 30 -12.92 -9.25 -23.39
N LYS A 31 -12.15 -8.63 -24.29
CA LYS A 31 -10.72 -8.87 -24.44
C LYS A 31 -9.91 -8.34 -23.24
N ALA A 32 -10.33 -7.24 -22.66
CA ALA A 32 -9.69 -6.66 -21.48
C ALA A 32 -10.08 -7.41 -20.20
N GLU A 33 -11.29 -7.93 -20.10
CA GLU A 33 -11.72 -8.84 -19.02
C GLU A 33 -10.93 -10.15 -19.05
N SER A 34 -10.74 -10.75 -20.22
CA SER A 34 -9.90 -11.95 -20.38
C SER A 34 -8.45 -11.69 -19.96
N PHE A 35 -7.90 -10.51 -20.30
CA PHE A 35 -6.55 -10.11 -19.87
C PHE A 35 -6.47 -9.92 -18.35
N LEU A 36 -7.47 -9.31 -17.74
CA LEU A 36 -7.52 -9.12 -16.29
C LEU A 36 -7.66 -10.44 -15.54
N ASN A 37 -8.53 -11.34 -16.01
CA ASN A 37 -8.69 -12.67 -15.42
C ASN A 37 -7.37 -13.46 -15.49
N LYS A 38 -6.66 -13.38 -16.61
CA LYS A 38 -5.33 -13.98 -16.72
C LYS A 38 -4.34 -13.34 -15.73
N SER A 39 -4.32 -12.01 -15.66
CA SER A 39 -3.44 -11.27 -14.74
C SER A 39 -3.76 -11.60 -13.27
N TYR A 40 -5.03 -11.79 -12.93
CA TYR A 40 -5.45 -12.21 -11.60
C TYR A 40 -4.97 -13.63 -11.27
N ASN A 41 -5.16 -14.57 -12.19
CA ASN A 41 -4.68 -15.95 -11.98
C ASN A 41 -3.16 -16.03 -11.84
N ASP A 42 -2.42 -15.25 -12.65
CA ASP A 42 -0.96 -15.16 -12.53
C ASP A 42 -0.55 -14.58 -11.16
N PHE A 43 -1.27 -13.58 -10.68
CA PHE A 43 -1.07 -13.00 -9.35
C PHE A 43 -1.41 -13.98 -8.23
N GLU A 44 -2.55 -14.66 -8.29
CA GLU A 44 -2.95 -15.69 -7.32
C GLU A 44 -1.90 -16.80 -7.21
N ASN A 45 -1.45 -17.31 -8.37
CA ASN A 45 -0.40 -18.33 -8.42
C ASN A 45 0.92 -17.84 -7.81
N ALA A 46 1.30 -16.59 -8.08
CA ALA A 46 2.48 -15.99 -7.46
C ALA A 46 2.34 -15.85 -5.95
N CYS A 47 1.17 -15.43 -5.46
CA CYS A 47 0.88 -15.35 -4.02
C CYS A 47 0.96 -16.74 -3.36
N LYS A 48 0.35 -17.77 -3.93
CA LYS A 48 0.41 -19.14 -3.41
C LYS A 48 1.85 -19.67 -3.38
N LYS A 49 2.61 -19.41 -4.43
CA LYS A 49 4.02 -19.82 -4.50
C LYS A 49 4.89 -19.17 -3.42
N LEU A 50 4.64 -17.89 -3.10
CA LEU A 50 5.46 -17.13 -2.15
C LEU A 50 4.99 -17.31 -0.70
N LEU A 51 3.68 -17.37 -0.47
CA LEU A 51 3.07 -17.31 0.86
C LEU A 51 2.42 -18.63 1.29
N GLY A 52 2.38 -19.64 0.41
CA GLY A 52 1.77 -20.95 0.66
C GLY A 52 0.32 -21.03 0.19
N GLU A 53 -0.20 -22.26 0.15
CA GLU A 53 -1.55 -22.57 -0.38
C GLU A 53 -2.70 -21.98 0.46
N ASN A 54 -2.44 -21.61 1.70
CA ASN A 54 -3.46 -21.04 2.60
C ASN A 54 -3.70 -19.55 2.38
N VAL A 55 -2.96 -18.90 1.46
CA VAL A 55 -3.21 -17.49 1.12
C VAL A 55 -4.54 -17.34 0.41
N LEU A 56 -5.36 -16.39 0.86
CA LEU A 56 -6.60 -16.01 0.19
C LEU A 56 -6.33 -14.82 -0.72
N THR A 57 -6.82 -14.90 -1.95
CA THR A 57 -6.79 -13.81 -2.91
C THR A 57 -8.21 -13.41 -3.30
N PHE A 58 -8.43 -12.14 -3.59
CA PHE A 58 -9.72 -11.61 -3.99
C PHE A 58 -9.55 -10.49 -5.03
N PRO A 59 -10.28 -10.52 -6.16
CA PRO A 59 -10.29 -9.43 -7.13
C PRO A 59 -11.08 -8.24 -6.57
N LEU A 60 -10.42 -7.11 -6.36
CA LEU A 60 -11.03 -5.93 -5.75
C LEU A 60 -10.91 -4.70 -6.67
N ASP A 61 -12.05 -4.08 -6.98
CA ASP A 61 -12.09 -2.70 -7.45
C ASP A 61 -12.44 -1.79 -6.26
N ILE A 62 -11.43 -1.10 -5.76
CA ILE A 62 -11.55 -0.26 -4.57
C ILE A 62 -12.45 0.97 -4.76
N THR A 63 -12.79 1.30 -6.01
CA THR A 63 -13.66 2.44 -6.34
C THR A 63 -15.15 2.09 -6.34
N LEU A 64 -15.48 0.82 -6.24
CA LEU A 64 -16.84 0.31 -6.35
C LEU A 64 -17.35 -0.17 -4.98
N PRO A 65 -18.42 0.42 -4.44
CA PRO A 65 -19.02 -0.03 -3.18
C PRO A 65 -19.40 -1.51 -3.19
N GLU A 66 -19.99 -1.99 -4.30
CA GLU A 66 -20.36 -3.40 -4.47
C GLU A 66 -19.17 -4.36 -4.44
N SER A 67 -17.98 -3.92 -4.88
CA SER A 67 -16.75 -4.73 -4.81
C SER A 67 -16.21 -4.81 -3.38
N LEU A 68 -16.37 -3.74 -2.60
CA LEU A 68 -16.03 -3.74 -1.18
C LEU A 68 -16.98 -4.62 -0.37
N GLU A 69 -18.28 -4.60 -0.68
CA GLU A 69 -19.28 -5.50 -0.07
C GLU A 69 -18.91 -6.96 -0.37
N ALA A 70 -18.65 -7.29 -1.64
CA ALA A 70 -18.26 -8.64 -2.05
C ALA A 70 -16.96 -9.11 -1.34
N LEU A 71 -15.97 -8.21 -1.14
CA LEU A 71 -14.78 -8.53 -0.34
C LEU A 71 -15.14 -8.90 1.09
N THR A 72 -15.99 -8.10 1.73
CA THR A 72 -16.36 -8.34 3.15
C THR A 72 -17.19 -9.60 3.31
N ASP A 73 -18.08 -9.91 2.37
CA ASP A 73 -18.84 -11.15 2.34
C ASP A 73 -17.91 -12.36 2.19
N PHE A 74 -17.00 -12.32 1.24
CA PHE A 74 -15.97 -13.34 1.05
C PHE A 74 -15.17 -13.59 2.33
N LEU A 75 -14.72 -12.53 3.01
CA LEU A 75 -13.96 -12.66 4.26
C LEU A 75 -14.81 -13.26 5.40
N ASN A 76 -16.09 -12.88 5.50
CA ASN A 76 -17.00 -13.43 6.49
C ASN A 76 -17.34 -14.91 6.20
N GLU A 77 -17.57 -15.29 4.95
CA GLU A 77 -17.77 -16.70 4.53
C GLU A 77 -16.55 -17.57 4.90
N LYS A 78 -15.35 -17.03 4.77
CA LYS A 78 -14.10 -17.69 5.17
C LYS A 78 -13.82 -17.60 6.68
N ASN A 79 -14.70 -16.97 7.47
CA ASN A 79 -14.50 -16.70 8.90
C ASN A 79 -13.21 -15.93 9.21
N VAL A 80 -12.74 -15.08 8.29
CA VAL A 80 -11.53 -14.29 8.47
C VAL A 80 -11.82 -13.07 9.35
N LYS A 81 -10.96 -12.85 10.35
CA LYS A 81 -10.93 -11.64 11.18
C LYS A 81 -9.55 -11.01 11.05
N LEU A 82 -9.50 -9.74 10.68
CA LEU A 82 -8.27 -9.01 10.43
C LEU A 82 -7.80 -8.29 11.69
N ASN A 83 -6.56 -8.56 12.11
CA ASN A 83 -5.87 -7.79 13.16
C ASN A 83 -5.15 -6.55 12.60
N GLY A 84 -5.22 -6.34 11.31
CA GLY A 84 -4.70 -5.18 10.61
C GLY A 84 -4.68 -5.37 9.10
N PHE A 85 -4.38 -4.31 8.38
CA PHE A 85 -4.16 -4.37 6.94
C PHE A 85 -3.14 -3.33 6.47
N LEU A 86 -2.46 -3.65 5.37
CA LEU A 86 -1.57 -2.75 4.66
C LEU A 86 -2.30 -2.16 3.45
N HIS A 87 -2.45 -0.82 3.46
CA HIS A 87 -2.97 -0.08 2.31
C HIS A 87 -1.82 0.31 1.38
N ALA A 88 -1.57 -0.51 0.37
CA ALA A 88 -0.51 -0.31 -0.62
C ALA A 88 -1.08 0.00 -2.01
N ILE A 89 -2.16 0.78 -2.07
CA ILE A 89 -2.90 1.09 -3.29
C ILE A 89 -2.50 2.48 -3.80
N ALA A 90 -2.25 2.59 -5.11
CA ALA A 90 -2.00 3.85 -5.77
C ALA A 90 -2.25 3.73 -7.28
N MET A 91 -2.83 4.77 -7.87
CA MET A 91 -3.00 4.90 -9.32
C MET A 91 -2.95 6.37 -9.72
N ASP A 92 -2.22 6.66 -10.80
CA ASP A 92 -2.23 7.96 -11.45
C ASP A 92 -2.28 7.79 -12.96
N LYS A 93 -3.39 8.22 -13.58
CA LYS A 93 -3.60 8.15 -15.02
C LYS A 93 -2.76 9.16 -15.80
N THR A 94 -2.23 10.18 -15.15
CA THR A 94 -1.39 11.20 -15.78
C THR A 94 0.05 10.78 -15.98
N ILE A 95 0.43 9.62 -15.43
CA ILE A 95 1.75 9.04 -15.60
C ILE A 95 1.66 7.93 -16.65
N ARG A 96 2.36 8.08 -17.76
CA ARG A 96 2.40 7.12 -18.85
C ARG A 96 3.82 6.96 -19.38
N GLN A 97 4.29 5.72 -19.50
CA GLN A 97 5.59 5.40 -20.10
C GLN A 97 6.75 6.27 -19.57
N LYS A 98 6.82 6.43 -18.24
CA LYS A 98 7.83 7.25 -17.53
C LYS A 98 7.76 8.75 -17.88
N SER A 99 6.65 9.21 -18.43
CA SER A 99 6.35 10.63 -18.68
C SER A 99 5.17 11.05 -17.82
N VAL A 100 5.25 12.27 -17.30
CA VAL A 100 4.20 12.87 -16.46
C VAL A 100 3.56 13.99 -17.26
N LYS A 101 2.22 14.01 -17.27
CA LYS A 101 1.45 15.08 -17.92
C LYS A 101 1.75 16.44 -17.24
N PRO A 102 1.94 17.54 -18.00
CA PRO A 102 2.13 18.86 -17.41
C PRO A 102 1.00 19.23 -16.45
N MET A 103 1.34 19.86 -15.33
CA MET A 103 0.38 20.17 -14.25
C MET A 103 -0.86 20.94 -14.73
N LEU A 104 -0.67 21.94 -15.57
CA LEU A 104 -1.76 22.79 -16.06
C LEU A 104 -2.65 22.10 -17.11
N GLU A 105 -2.28 20.93 -17.58
CA GLU A 105 -3.05 20.11 -18.52
C GLU A 105 -3.84 18.99 -17.82
N VAL A 106 -3.65 18.81 -16.51
CA VAL A 106 -4.37 17.80 -15.71
C VAL A 106 -5.85 18.21 -15.62
N THR A 107 -6.73 17.26 -15.95
CA THR A 107 -8.18 17.49 -15.82
C THR A 107 -8.68 17.19 -14.42
N ALA A 108 -9.84 17.74 -14.06
CA ALA A 108 -10.50 17.45 -12.78
C ALA A 108 -10.77 15.96 -12.59
N ASP A 109 -11.18 15.25 -13.65
CA ASP A 109 -11.45 13.82 -13.59
C ASP A 109 -10.17 13.01 -13.32
N GLU A 110 -9.07 13.32 -14.00
CA GLU A 110 -7.78 12.66 -13.75
C GLU A 110 -7.29 12.91 -12.33
N PHE A 111 -7.46 14.11 -11.81
CA PHE A 111 -7.14 14.45 -10.43
C PHE A 111 -8.01 13.68 -9.44
N ASN A 112 -9.34 13.72 -9.63
CA ASN A 112 -10.30 13.04 -8.77
C ASN A 112 -10.09 11.52 -8.78
N ASP A 113 -9.83 10.90 -9.92
CA ASP A 113 -9.51 9.48 -10.03
C ASP A 113 -8.28 9.12 -9.19
N THR A 114 -7.22 9.93 -9.28
CA THR A 114 -5.99 9.70 -8.50
C THR A 114 -6.27 9.83 -7.00
N MET A 115 -7.01 10.85 -6.58
CA MET A 115 -7.40 11.07 -5.18
C MET A 115 -8.28 9.94 -4.65
N THR A 116 -9.27 9.51 -5.43
CA THR A 116 -10.21 8.43 -5.06
C THR A 116 -9.45 7.12 -4.82
N VAL A 117 -8.60 6.72 -5.77
CA VAL A 117 -7.88 5.45 -5.67
C VAL A 117 -6.75 5.48 -4.66
N SER A 118 -6.00 6.60 -4.59
CA SER A 118 -4.73 6.62 -3.85
C SER A 118 -4.84 7.19 -2.43
N ALA A 119 -5.97 7.82 -2.09
CA ALA A 119 -6.21 8.41 -0.77
C ALA A 119 -7.56 8.02 -0.18
N PHE A 120 -8.68 8.35 -0.85
CA PHE A 120 -10.04 8.11 -0.32
C PHE A 120 -10.34 6.63 -0.12
N SER A 121 -9.74 5.76 -0.91
CA SER A 121 -9.86 4.30 -0.78
C SER A 121 -9.49 3.78 0.61
N LEU A 122 -8.62 4.47 1.35
CA LEU A 122 -8.32 4.14 2.75
C LEU A 122 -9.58 4.24 3.62
N ILE A 123 -10.37 5.31 3.45
CA ILE A 123 -11.63 5.52 4.18
C ILE A 123 -12.63 4.45 3.79
N SER A 124 -12.86 4.25 2.48
CA SER A 124 -13.85 3.31 1.96
C SER A 124 -13.58 1.88 2.44
N LEU A 125 -12.33 1.43 2.35
CA LEU A 125 -11.93 0.10 2.80
C LEU A 125 -12.07 -0.06 4.32
N SER A 126 -11.60 0.91 5.08
CA SER A 126 -11.70 0.87 6.55
C SER A 126 -13.16 0.84 7.01
N HIS A 127 -14.01 1.66 6.38
CA HIS A 127 -15.44 1.67 6.68
C HIS A 127 -16.09 0.31 6.39
N ALA A 128 -15.84 -0.27 5.21
CA ALA A 128 -16.41 -1.56 4.83
C ALA A 128 -15.98 -2.68 5.82
N LEU A 129 -14.68 -2.74 6.13
CA LEU A 129 -14.13 -3.76 7.04
C LEU A 129 -14.61 -3.61 8.50
N LEU A 130 -14.80 -2.38 8.98
CA LEU A 130 -15.37 -2.10 10.32
C LEU A 130 -16.85 -2.42 10.38
N LYS A 131 -17.64 -1.93 9.42
CA LYS A 131 -19.09 -2.17 9.33
C LYS A 131 -19.43 -3.66 9.30
N SER A 132 -18.65 -4.45 8.55
CA SER A 132 -18.82 -5.90 8.45
C SER A 132 -18.22 -6.68 9.62
N LYS A 133 -17.60 -6.01 10.60
CA LYS A 133 -16.90 -6.63 11.76
C LYS A 133 -15.78 -7.59 11.34
N VAL A 134 -15.20 -7.38 10.17
CA VAL A 134 -13.99 -8.09 9.70
C VAL A 134 -12.76 -7.52 10.38
N LEU A 135 -12.60 -6.19 10.39
CA LEU A 135 -11.50 -5.53 11.11
C LEU A 135 -11.79 -5.52 12.62
N GLN A 136 -10.85 -6.04 13.39
CA GLN A 136 -11.02 -6.21 14.85
C GLN A 136 -10.65 -4.93 15.61
N ASN A 137 -11.25 -4.75 16.80
CA ASN A 137 -10.79 -3.74 17.74
C ASN A 137 -9.31 -4.00 18.11
N GLY A 138 -8.53 -2.95 18.27
CA GLY A 138 -7.10 -3.04 18.52
C GLY A 138 -6.24 -3.38 17.29
N ALA A 139 -6.84 -3.44 16.11
CA ALA A 139 -6.14 -3.67 14.84
C ALA A 139 -5.10 -2.58 14.53
N SER A 140 -4.27 -2.85 13.52
CA SER A 140 -3.31 -1.88 13.00
C SER A 140 -3.50 -1.64 11.51
N ILE A 141 -3.59 -0.38 11.11
CA ILE A 141 -3.62 0.07 9.72
C ILE A 141 -2.26 0.65 9.38
N VAL A 142 -1.66 0.20 8.28
CA VAL A 142 -0.41 0.76 7.77
C VAL A 142 -0.65 1.21 6.34
N THR A 143 -0.22 2.44 6.01
CA THR A 143 -0.31 3.00 4.67
C THR A 143 1.09 3.21 4.08
N LEU A 144 1.23 3.16 2.76
CA LEU A 144 2.49 3.40 2.08
C LEU A 144 2.49 4.74 1.35
N SER A 145 3.54 5.52 1.59
CA SER A 145 3.80 6.82 0.99
C SER A 145 5.26 6.94 0.54
N TYR A 146 5.67 8.14 0.17
CA TYR A 146 7.02 8.48 -0.22
C TYR A 146 7.30 9.98 0.04
N ILE A 147 8.55 10.39 -0.05
CA ILE A 147 8.99 11.74 0.32
C ILE A 147 8.28 12.88 -0.44
N ALA A 148 7.80 12.63 -1.66
CA ALA A 148 7.13 13.66 -2.44
C ALA A 148 5.74 14.05 -1.90
N ALA A 149 5.22 13.36 -0.89
CA ALA A 149 4.07 13.82 -0.12
C ALA A 149 4.38 15.07 0.72
N GLU A 150 5.65 15.33 1.02
CA GLU A 150 6.10 16.45 1.85
C GLU A 150 6.82 17.53 1.05
N LYS A 151 7.73 17.14 0.17
CA LYS A 151 8.58 18.06 -0.59
C LYS A 151 8.68 17.64 -2.05
N VAL A 152 8.90 18.62 -2.92
CA VAL A 152 9.17 18.33 -4.33
C VAL A 152 10.45 17.53 -4.42
N SER A 153 10.35 16.34 -5.00
CA SER A 153 11.50 15.51 -5.35
C SER A 153 11.88 15.74 -6.80
N PHE A 154 12.98 15.16 -7.25
CA PHE A 154 13.34 15.23 -8.66
C PHE A 154 12.43 14.37 -9.58
N PHE A 155 11.38 13.78 -9.00
CA PHE A 155 10.30 13.13 -9.74
C PHE A 155 9.04 14.00 -9.69
N PRO A 156 8.61 14.60 -10.78
CA PRO A 156 7.47 15.52 -10.80
C PRO A 156 6.13 14.76 -10.87
N TYR A 157 5.80 13.98 -9.83
CA TYR A 157 4.55 13.20 -9.77
C TYR A 157 3.43 14.01 -9.09
N ILE A 158 2.93 15.02 -9.75
CA ILE A 158 2.08 16.06 -9.18
C ILE A 158 0.85 15.49 -8.49
N ASN A 159 -0.01 14.75 -9.21
CA ASN A 159 -1.24 14.20 -8.63
C ASN A 159 -0.92 13.16 -7.56
N MET A 160 0.04 12.28 -7.81
CA MET A 160 0.42 11.25 -6.85
C MET A 160 1.01 11.87 -5.57
N SER A 161 1.81 12.93 -5.67
CA SER A 161 2.36 13.64 -4.51
C SER A 161 1.26 14.23 -3.65
N ILE A 162 0.27 14.87 -4.27
CA ILE A 162 -0.90 15.43 -3.57
C ILE A 162 -1.73 14.33 -2.94
N ALA A 163 -2.01 13.24 -3.67
CA ALA A 163 -2.78 12.12 -3.15
C ALA A 163 -2.07 11.43 -1.97
N LYS A 164 -0.74 11.31 -2.00
CA LYS A 164 0.03 10.76 -0.88
C LYS A 164 0.09 11.71 0.32
N ALA A 165 0.15 13.02 0.10
CA ALA A 165 0.00 14.01 1.18
C ALA A 165 -1.38 13.89 1.85
N ALA A 166 -2.44 13.74 1.06
CA ALA A 166 -3.79 13.49 1.58
C ALA A 166 -3.89 12.16 2.32
N LEU A 167 -3.29 11.07 1.79
CA LEU A 167 -3.25 9.76 2.44
C LEU A 167 -2.55 9.82 3.81
N GLU A 168 -1.44 10.52 3.91
CA GLU A 168 -0.71 10.73 5.17
C GLU A 168 -1.57 11.49 6.18
N ARG A 169 -2.22 12.56 5.75
CA ARG A 169 -3.12 13.31 6.62
C ARG A 169 -4.32 12.48 7.08
N LEU A 170 -4.94 11.73 6.16
CA LEU A 170 -6.03 10.80 6.50
C LEU A 170 -5.58 9.74 7.50
N THR A 171 -4.36 9.22 7.36
CA THR A 171 -3.81 8.24 8.31
C THR A 171 -3.73 8.82 9.73
N ILE A 172 -3.32 10.08 9.88
CA ILE A 172 -3.26 10.77 11.18
C ILE A 172 -4.67 10.99 11.76
N GLU A 173 -5.64 11.45 10.95
CA GLU A 173 -7.02 11.62 11.41
C GLU A 173 -7.64 10.29 11.84
N MET A 174 -7.43 9.21 11.06
CA MET A 174 -7.90 7.88 11.41
C MET A 174 -7.23 7.34 12.68
N ALA A 175 -5.96 7.65 12.91
CA ALA A 175 -5.27 7.29 14.15
C ALA A 175 -5.96 7.90 15.38
N TYR A 176 -6.44 9.14 15.28
CA TYR A 176 -7.20 9.81 16.34
C TYR A 176 -8.60 9.21 16.51
N GLU A 177 -9.39 9.18 15.44
CA GLU A 177 -10.78 8.76 15.48
C GLU A 177 -10.93 7.28 15.84
N LEU A 178 -10.29 6.40 15.07
CA LEU A 178 -10.39 4.96 15.28
C LEU A 178 -9.62 4.49 16.53
N GLY A 179 -8.60 5.24 16.94
CA GLY A 179 -7.87 4.97 18.17
C GLY A 179 -8.73 5.14 19.40
N ARG A 180 -9.56 6.17 19.43
CA ARG A 180 -10.49 6.44 20.56
C ARG A 180 -11.65 5.44 20.61
N ASP A 181 -12.25 5.14 19.48
CA ASP A 181 -13.50 4.39 19.43
C ASP A 181 -13.27 2.87 19.41
N PHE A 182 -12.19 2.43 18.79
CA PHE A 182 -11.91 0.99 18.54
C PHE A 182 -10.53 0.53 19.03
N GLY A 183 -9.69 1.41 19.55
CA GLY A 183 -8.31 1.09 19.91
C GLY A 183 -7.41 0.79 18.70
N ILE A 184 -7.87 1.12 17.48
CA ILE A 184 -7.14 0.85 16.23
C ILE A 184 -6.01 1.88 16.06
N ARG A 185 -4.84 1.40 15.68
CA ARG A 185 -3.68 2.23 15.36
C ARG A 185 -3.58 2.42 13.85
N ALA A 186 -3.20 3.62 13.41
CA ALA A 186 -2.95 3.89 12.00
C ALA A 186 -1.62 4.65 11.85
N ASN A 187 -0.73 4.14 10.99
CA ASN A 187 0.59 4.72 10.73
C ASN A 187 0.90 4.67 9.24
N CYS A 188 1.79 5.54 8.79
CA CYS A 188 2.25 5.61 7.42
C CYS A 188 3.75 5.31 7.34
N VAL A 189 4.18 4.62 6.28
CA VAL A 189 5.59 4.40 5.99
C VAL A 189 5.93 5.03 4.64
N ARG A 190 6.89 5.94 4.63
CA ARG A 190 7.54 6.47 3.42
C ARG A 190 8.70 5.58 3.04
N PHE A 191 8.73 5.15 1.80
CA PHE A 191 9.71 4.20 1.31
C PHE A 191 10.57 4.77 0.18
N SER A 192 11.76 4.23 0.01
CA SER A 192 12.68 4.54 -1.09
C SER A 192 12.08 4.29 -2.47
N PRO A 193 12.57 4.96 -3.52
CA PRO A 193 12.23 4.62 -4.90
C PRO A 193 12.57 3.16 -5.21
N TYR A 194 11.56 2.37 -5.61
CA TYR A 194 11.70 0.95 -5.89
C TYR A 194 11.09 0.55 -7.23
N MET A 195 11.93 0.11 -8.17
CA MET A 195 11.51 -0.27 -9.53
C MET A 195 10.89 -1.66 -9.61
N GLY A 196 11.06 -2.52 -8.62
CA GLY A 196 10.51 -3.87 -8.61
C GLY A 196 8.99 -3.93 -8.46
N SER A 197 8.33 -2.85 -8.07
CA SER A 197 6.88 -2.73 -8.07
C SER A 197 6.33 -2.38 -9.46
N LYS A 198 5.07 -2.76 -9.77
CA LYS A 198 4.40 -2.39 -11.02
C LYS A 198 4.35 -0.87 -11.21
N ALA A 199 4.02 -0.12 -10.16
CA ALA A 199 3.99 1.33 -10.19
C ALA A 199 5.39 1.93 -10.38
N GLY A 200 6.38 1.48 -9.62
CA GLY A 200 7.76 1.95 -9.75
C GLY A 200 8.35 1.69 -11.13
N ASN A 201 8.16 0.49 -11.69
CA ASN A 201 8.62 0.18 -13.03
C ASN A 201 7.95 1.04 -14.12
N ALA A 202 6.68 1.39 -13.94
CA ALA A 202 5.95 2.23 -14.90
C ALA A 202 6.34 3.71 -14.83
N THR A 203 6.88 4.18 -13.71
CA THR A 203 7.08 5.61 -13.42
C THR A 203 8.53 6.02 -13.25
N LEU A 204 9.36 5.20 -12.59
CA LEU A 204 10.73 5.56 -12.24
C LEU A 204 11.69 5.35 -13.41
N LYS A 205 12.66 6.26 -13.52
CA LYS A 205 13.84 6.09 -14.38
C LYS A 205 14.98 5.50 -13.54
N ILE A 206 15.80 4.65 -14.15
CA ILE A 206 16.90 4.00 -13.45
C ILE A 206 17.91 5.03 -12.90
N GLU A 207 18.18 6.08 -13.67
CA GLU A 207 19.12 7.14 -13.29
C GLU A 207 18.69 7.87 -12.03
N ASP A 208 17.37 8.03 -11.85
CA ASP A 208 16.80 8.69 -10.69
C ASP A 208 16.88 7.81 -9.44
N VAL A 209 16.64 6.51 -9.60
CA VAL A 209 16.79 5.53 -8.52
C VAL A 209 18.25 5.43 -8.09
N GLU A 210 19.18 5.38 -9.04
CA GLU A 210 20.62 5.38 -8.76
C GLU A 210 21.07 6.70 -8.11
N ARG A 211 20.51 7.83 -8.55
CA ARG A 211 20.77 9.12 -7.91
C ARG A 211 20.31 9.12 -6.46
N ALA A 212 19.07 8.67 -6.19
CA ALA A 212 18.57 8.55 -4.83
C ALA A 212 19.48 7.66 -3.98
N ASN A 213 19.91 6.51 -4.51
CA ASN A 213 20.81 5.59 -3.84
C ASN A 213 22.17 6.22 -3.48
N ARG A 214 22.73 7.05 -4.37
CA ARG A 214 24.03 7.71 -4.12
C ARG A 214 23.97 8.82 -3.08
N ILE A 215 22.85 9.55 -3.00
CA ILE A 215 22.72 10.66 -2.05
C ILE A 215 22.18 10.25 -0.70
N SER A 216 21.48 9.12 -0.60
CA SER A 216 20.99 8.58 0.67
C SER A 216 22.18 8.09 1.53
N PRO A 217 22.29 8.49 2.80
CA PRO A 217 23.40 8.08 3.66
C PRO A 217 23.65 6.58 3.76
N LEU A 218 22.58 5.77 3.72
CA LEU A 218 22.65 4.31 3.79
C LEU A 218 22.30 3.64 2.44
N GLY A 219 22.20 4.42 1.36
CA GLY A 219 21.62 3.95 0.11
C GLY A 219 20.09 3.82 0.18
N ASN A 220 19.46 3.36 -0.92
CA ASN A 220 18.03 3.07 -0.92
C ASN A 220 17.73 1.87 -0.02
N ALA A 221 16.68 1.99 0.79
CA ALA A 221 16.13 0.85 1.52
C ALA A 221 15.57 -0.20 0.54
N ASN A 222 15.68 -1.46 0.91
CA ASN A 222 15.17 -2.58 0.14
C ASN A 222 13.76 -3.02 0.63
N PRO A 223 13.05 -3.90 -0.08
CA PRO A 223 11.71 -4.36 0.33
C PRO A 223 11.68 -5.06 1.68
N GLU A 224 12.77 -5.72 2.09
CA GLU A 224 12.90 -6.39 3.38
C GLU A 224 12.93 -5.36 4.52
N ASP A 225 13.62 -4.24 4.34
CA ASP A 225 13.63 -3.13 5.30
C ASP A 225 12.21 -2.57 5.50
N LEU A 226 11.46 -2.40 4.39
CA LEU A 226 10.06 -1.98 4.44
C LEU A 226 9.20 -3.02 5.17
N ALA A 227 9.37 -4.30 4.86
CA ALA A 227 8.60 -5.38 5.47
C ALA A 227 8.84 -5.45 6.99
N HIS A 228 10.07 -5.29 7.45
CA HIS A 228 10.40 -5.24 8.88
C HIS A 228 9.66 -4.11 9.60
N GLU A 229 9.62 -2.90 9.03
CA GLU A 229 8.90 -1.79 9.64
C GLU A 229 7.38 -2.01 9.63
N VAL A 230 6.82 -2.53 8.53
CA VAL A 230 5.39 -2.84 8.43
C VAL A 230 5.00 -3.89 9.47
N VAL A 231 5.78 -4.98 9.60
CA VAL A 231 5.56 -6.03 10.60
C VAL A 231 5.70 -5.46 12.02
N HIS A 232 6.69 -4.59 12.26
CA HIS A 232 6.83 -3.90 13.55
C HIS A 232 5.56 -3.10 13.90
N LEU A 233 5.01 -2.34 12.94
CA LEU A 233 3.80 -1.55 13.15
C LEU A 233 2.53 -2.42 13.35
N PHE A 234 2.52 -3.68 12.90
CA PHE A 234 1.42 -4.61 13.16
C PHE A 234 1.47 -5.27 14.55
N ARG A 235 2.55 -5.17 15.28
CA ARG A 235 2.67 -5.76 16.62
C ARG A 235 1.59 -5.18 17.56
N LYS A 236 1.01 -6.04 18.40
CA LYS A 236 -0.05 -5.64 19.34
C LYS A 236 0.48 -4.93 20.60
N ASP A 237 1.76 -5.15 20.93
CA ASP A 237 2.41 -4.67 22.14
C ASP A 237 3.02 -3.26 22.03
N ILE A 238 2.82 -2.58 20.89
CA ILE A 238 3.31 -1.21 20.68
C ILE A 238 2.17 -0.18 20.76
N ARG A 239 2.51 1.04 21.20
CA ARG A 239 1.59 2.17 21.26
C ARG A 239 2.01 3.29 20.32
N ILE A 240 2.30 2.91 19.07
CA ILE A 240 2.69 3.84 17.99
C ILE A 240 1.45 4.04 17.11
N THR A 241 0.97 5.27 16.97
CA THR A 241 -0.15 5.63 16.10
C THR A 241 -0.03 7.09 15.65
N GLY A 242 -0.48 7.40 14.44
CA GLY A 242 -0.39 8.74 13.85
C GLY A 242 1.00 9.10 13.34
N GLU A 243 1.93 8.16 13.27
CA GLU A 243 3.30 8.38 12.81
C GLU A 243 3.45 8.26 11.30
N ILE A 244 4.34 9.10 10.75
CA ILE A 244 4.86 8.98 9.39
C ILE A 244 6.33 8.59 9.49
N ARG A 245 6.62 7.33 9.23
CA ARG A 245 7.94 6.70 9.41
C ARG A 245 8.70 6.69 8.09
N HIS A 246 9.99 6.95 8.15
CA HIS A 246 10.87 6.92 6.97
C HIS A 246 11.69 5.62 6.95
N VAL A 247 11.53 4.85 5.88
CA VAL A 247 12.35 3.69 5.54
C VAL A 247 12.96 3.98 4.16
N ASP A 248 13.92 4.88 4.11
CA ASP A 248 14.44 5.47 2.89
C ASP A 248 15.98 5.68 2.87
N GLY A 249 16.68 4.99 3.77
CA GLY A 249 18.14 5.10 3.89
C GLY A 249 18.64 6.48 4.28
N GLY A 250 17.76 7.34 4.82
CA GLY A 250 18.09 8.72 5.17
C GLY A 250 17.92 9.72 4.02
N PHE A 251 17.26 9.35 2.92
CA PHE A 251 17.00 10.26 1.80
C PHE A 251 16.26 11.55 2.23
N HIS A 252 15.31 11.43 3.16
CA HIS A 252 14.49 12.56 3.62
C HIS A 252 15.25 13.68 4.30
N ILE A 253 16.44 13.42 4.88
CA ILE A 253 17.27 14.43 5.53
C ILE A 253 18.22 15.15 4.56
N MET A 254 18.28 14.67 3.30
CA MET A 254 19.13 15.29 2.27
C MET A 254 18.40 16.49 1.66
N GLY A 255 19.14 17.61 1.48
CA GLY A 255 18.66 18.85 0.90
C GLY A 255 18.46 18.83 -0.62
#